data_1852658a8170bd8c4e32c1302827235a
#
_entry.id   1852658a8170bd8c4e32c1302827235a
#
_cell.length_a   1.000
_cell.length_b   1.000
_cell.length_c   1.000
_cell.angle_alpha   90.00
_cell.angle_beta   90.00
_cell.angle_gamma   90.00
#
_symmetry.space_group_name_H-M   'P 1'
#
loop_
_entity.id
_entity.type
_entity.pdbx_description
1 polymer ?
#
loop_
_entity_poly.entity_id
_entity_poly.type
_entity_poly.pdbx_seq_one_letter_code
_entity_poly.pdbx_strand_id
1 'polypeptide(L)'
;MEIKIVGEIKFRNYTLPVYGDLDEPLFKAADVAELMEYSRNNIWGMVNLCEEDEKMMLPVVSGGQRRQVTFVTETGLYNIFAQSRKNIARVWRRVVHEELIALRRSKGQNITEQFEEWDHMADSIYFDEETGQLMRSVTVAGGDVEQVPYNP
;
A
#
# COMPACT_ATOMS: atom_id res chain seq x y z
N MET A 1 -16.26 15.40 3.73
CA MET A 1 -15.93 14.10 3.09
C MET A 1 -15.37 13.18 4.15
N GLU A 2 -16.00 12.07 4.39
CA GLU A 2 -15.53 11.11 5.36
C GLU A 2 -14.41 10.26 4.75
N ILE A 3 -13.32 10.10 5.49
CA ILE A 3 -12.26 9.20 5.10
C ILE A 3 -12.65 7.79 5.51
N LYS A 4 -12.58 6.86 4.57
CA LYS A 4 -12.92 5.47 4.80
C LYS A 4 -11.67 4.61 4.87
N ILE A 5 -11.77 3.51 5.63
CA ILE A 5 -10.76 2.47 5.62
C ILE A 5 -10.94 1.66 4.33
N VAL A 6 -9.87 1.56 3.54
CA VAL A 6 -9.87 0.85 2.25
C VAL A 6 -9.06 -0.45 2.31
N GLY A 7 -8.41 -0.72 3.43
CA GLY A 7 -7.67 -1.95 3.65
C GLY A 7 -7.05 -1.99 5.02
N GLU A 8 -6.46 -3.11 5.37
CA GLU A 8 -5.73 -3.27 6.63
C GLU A 8 -4.45 -4.05 6.38
N ILE A 9 -3.38 -3.62 7.02
CA ILE A 9 -2.11 -4.32 7.00
C ILE A 9 -1.93 -4.96 8.37
N LYS A 10 -1.83 -6.29 8.41
CA LYS A 10 -1.69 -7.04 9.64
C LYS A 10 -0.31 -7.68 9.72
N PHE A 11 0.35 -7.47 10.84
CA PHE A 11 1.64 -8.08 11.11
C PHE A 11 1.80 -8.29 12.62
N ARG A 12 2.00 -9.54 13.04
CA ARG A 12 2.04 -9.92 14.46
C ARG A 12 0.73 -9.50 15.14
N ASN A 13 0.82 -8.76 16.25
CA ASN A 13 -0.33 -8.29 17.02
C ASN A 13 -0.82 -6.90 16.58
N TYR A 14 -0.23 -6.35 15.52
CA TYR A 14 -0.54 -5.01 15.06
C TYR A 14 -1.43 -5.05 13.82
N THR A 15 -2.33 -4.09 13.75
CA THR A 15 -3.15 -3.83 12.58
C THR A 15 -2.99 -2.37 12.20
N LEU A 16 -2.58 -2.12 10.97
CA LEU A 16 -2.45 -0.77 10.43
C LEU A 16 -3.54 -0.55 9.40
N PRO A 17 -4.59 0.21 9.75
CA PRO A 17 -5.63 0.54 8.77
C PRO A 17 -5.09 1.45 7.68
N VAL A 18 -5.54 1.22 6.46
CA VAL A 18 -5.23 2.06 5.29
C VAL A 18 -6.46 2.88 4.97
N TYR A 19 -6.32 4.20 4.98
CA TYR A 19 -7.41 5.13 4.77
C TYR A 19 -7.33 5.76 3.37
N GLY A 20 -8.45 6.26 2.92
CA GLY A 20 -8.57 7.07 1.71
C GLY A 20 -8.67 6.25 0.45
N ASP A 21 -7.58 6.11 -0.26
CA ASP A 21 -7.50 5.44 -1.56
C ASP A 21 -6.23 4.59 -1.61
N LEU A 22 -6.28 3.43 -2.27
CA LEU A 22 -5.09 2.57 -2.40
C LEU A 22 -4.02 3.18 -3.31
N ASP A 23 -4.39 4.07 -4.23
CA ASP A 23 -3.42 4.78 -5.06
C ASP A 23 -2.73 5.90 -4.29
N GLU A 24 -3.45 6.56 -3.40
CA GLU A 24 -2.94 7.59 -2.50
C GLU A 24 -3.33 7.26 -1.07
N PRO A 25 -2.74 6.20 -0.48
CA PRO A 25 -3.14 5.76 0.84
C PRO A 25 -2.71 6.74 1.92
N LEU A 26 -3.52 6.82 2.97
CA LEU A 26 -3.25 7.62 4.14
C LEU A 26 -3.18 6.72 5.36
N PHE A 27 -2.29 7.06 6.27
CA PHE A 27 -2.09 6.33 7.51
C PHE A 27 -2.23 7.28 8.69
N LYS A 28 -3.00 6.86 9.67
CA LYS A 28 -3.22 7.65 10.87
C LYS A 28 -1.94 7.70 11.70
N ALA A 29 -1.47 8.89 12.02
CA ALA A 29 -0.21 9.05 12.74
C ALA A 29 -0.19 8.31 14.09
N ALA A 30 -1.32 8.29 14.79
CA ALA A 30 -1.43 7.55 16.06
C ALA A 30 -1.23 6.05 15.88
N ASP A 31 -1.75 5.47 14.79
CA ASP A 31 -1.57 4.05 14.49
C ASP A 31 -0.12 3.74 14.14
N VAL A 32 0.53 4.61 13.38
CA VAL A 32 1.95 4.48 13.03
C VAL A 32 2.82 4.56 14.28
N ALA A 33 2.53 5.49 15.18
CA ALA A 33 3.25 5.63 16.42
C ALA A 33 3.16 4.37 17.29
N GLU A 34 1.98 3.75 17.33
CA GLU A 34 1.76 2.52 18.09
C GLU A 34 2.61 1.37 17.55
N LEU A 35 2.59 1.13 16.27
CA LEU A 35 3.37 0.03 15.67
C LEU A 35 4.88 0.28 15.72
N MET A 36 5.31 1.55 15.76
CA MET A 36 6.70 1.95 15.91
C MET A 36 7.13 2.04 17.37
N GLU A 37 6.24 1.75 18.32
CA GLU A 37 6.49 1.80 19.75
C GLU A 37 6.91 3.19 20.24
N TYR A 38 6.39 4.25 19.62
CA TYR A 38 6.54 5.61 20.10
C TYR A 38 5.50 5.92 21.18
N SER A 39 5.90 6.66 22.21
CA SER A 39 4.94 7.17 23.18
C SER A 39 4.04 8.24 22.55
N ARG A 40 2.85 8.45 23.15
CA ARG A 40 1.93 9.50 22.69
C ARG A 40 2.58 10.88 22.67
N ASN A 41 3.51 11.12 23.58
CA ASN A 41 4.22 12.40 23.69
C ASN A 41 5.19 12.62 22.53
N ASN A 42 5.58 11.55 21.81
CA ASN A 42 6.54 11.63 20.72
C ASN A 42 5.90 11.56 19.33
N ILE A 43 4.57 11.55 19.23
CA ILE A 43 3.87 11.53 17.95
C ILE A 43 4.26 12.73 17.09
N TRP A 44 4.33 13.92 17.67
CA TRP A 44 4.69 15.13 16.92
C TRP A 44 6.13 15.09 16.44
N GLY A 45 7.05 14.55 17.24
CA GLY A 45 8.43 14.34 16.80
C GLY A 45 8.52 13.39 15.62
N MET A 46 7.70 12.34 15.60
CA MET A 46 7.61 11.40 14.49
C MET A 46 7.03 12.07 13.25
N VAL A 47 5.93 12.79 13.40
CA VAL A 47 5.26 13.48 12.28
C VAL A 47 6.15 14.55 11.66
N ASN A 48 6.97 15.21 12.48
CA ASN A 48 7.91 16.22 12.00
C ASN A 48 9.05 15.66 11.13
N LEU A 49 9.22 14.33 11.08
CA LEU A 49 10.13 13.70 10.13
C LEU A 49 9.59 13.76 8.69
N CYS A 50 8.30 14.01 8.55
CA CYS A 50 7.64 14.14 7.25
C CYS A 50 7.75 15.57 6.73
N GLU A 51 7.77 15.72 5.41
CA GLU A 51 7.67 17.02 4.76
C GLU A 51 6.21 17.51 4.79
N GLU A 52 6.00 18.79 4.47
CA GLU A 52 4.67 19.41 4.56
C GLU A 52 3.63 18.74 3.66
N ASP A 53 4.03 18.24 2.50
CA ASP A 53 3.15 17.54 1.56
C ASP A 53 2.94 16.08 1.92
N GLU A 54 3.63 15.58 2.95
CA GLU A 54 3.55 14.19 3.41
C GLU A 54 2.66 14.01 4.64
N LYS A 55 2.10 15.07 5.15
CA LYS A 55 1.23 15.06 6.34
C LYS A 55 0.05 15.99 6.15
N MET A 56 -1.07 15.66 6.78
CA MET A 56 -2.28 16.47 6.71
C MET A 56 -3.20 16.18 7.89
N MET A 57 -4.03 17.15 8.23
CA MET A 57 -5.08 16.97 9.22
C MET A 57 -6.43 16.88 8.50
N LEU A 58 -7.18 15.82 8.82
CA LEU A 58 -8.47 15.56 8.19
C LEU A 58 -9.53 15.28 9.25
N PRO A 59 -10.80 15.64 9.00
CA PRO A 59 -11.85 15.35 9.94
C PRO A 59 -12.23 13.87 9.94
N VAL A 60 -12.34 13.30 11.11
CA VAL A 60 -12.81 11.92 11.32
C VAL A 60 -13.97 11.94 12.31
N VAL A 61 -15.06 11.28 11.98
CA VAL A 61 -16.20 11.13 12.87
C VAL A 61 -16.09 9.79 13.59
N SER A 62 -16.04 9.84 14.91
CA SER A 62 -15.98 8.65 15.76
C SER A 62 -16.85 8.87 16.99
N GLY A 63 -17.77 7.92 17.25
CA GLY A 63 -18.68 8.01 18.39
C GLY A 63 -19.60 9.23 18.36
N GLY A 64 -19.99 9.69 17.16
CA GLY A 64 -20.81 10.88 17.00
C GLY A 64 -20.06 12.20 17.12
N GLN A 65 -18.76 12.16 17.37
CA GLN A 65 -17.92 13.35 17.48
C GLN A 65 -17.00 13.50 16.27
N ARG A 66 -16.90 14.73 15.77
CA ARG A 66 -16.00 15.09 14.69
C ARG A 66 -14.68 15.61 15.29
N ARG A 67 -13.57 14.99 14.91
CA ARG A 67 -12.24 15.36 15.37
C ARG A 67 -11.30 15.57 14.18
N GLN A 68 -10.34 16.47 14.34
CA GLN A 68 -9.23 16.60 13.40
C GLN A 68 -8.16 15.59 13.76
N VAL A 69 -7.79 14.76 12.80
CA VAL A 69 -6.82 13.69 12.97
C VAL A 69 -5.67 13.87 12.00
N THR A 70 -4.46 13.66 12.48
CA THR A 70 -3.25 13.75 11.65
C THR A 70 -3.04 12.44 10.90
N PHE A 71 -2.86 12.56 9.58
CA PHE A 71 -2.52 11.46 8.68
C PHE A 71 -1.20 11.73 8.00
N VAL A 72 -0.51 10.68 7.61
CA VAL A 72 0.69 10.74 6.78
C VAL A 72 0.44 9.99 5.47
N THR A 73 1.09 10.44 4.42
CA THR A 73 1.04 9.78 3.10
C THR A 73 1.94 8.55 3.09
N GLU A 74 1.88 7.78 2.01
CA GLU A 74 2.78 6.63 1.81
C GLU A 74 4.24 7.05 1.87
N THR A 75 4.61 8.13 1.18
CA THR A 75 5.99 8.64 1.22
C THR A 75 6.37 9.15 2.61
N GLY A 76 5.43 9.78 3.31
CA GLY A 76 5.65 10.20 4.69
C GLY A 76 5.90 9.02 5.61
N LEU A 77 5.13 7.95 5.46
CA LEU A 77 5.32 6.74 6.23
C LEU A 77 6.70 6.12 5.98
N TYR A 78 7.13 6.02 4.72
CA TYR A 78 8.45 5.50 4.40
C TYR A 78 9.57 6.40 4.94
N ASN A 79 9.39 7.71 4.96
CA ASN A 79 10.35 8.63 5.58
C ASN A 79 10.48 8.38 7.09
N ILE A 80 9.36 8.14 7.76
CA ILE A 80 9.38 7.80 9.19
C ILE A 80 10.19 6.52 9.41
N PHE A 81 9.96 5.48 8.62
CA PHE A 81 10.70 4.24 8.73
C PHE A 81 12.19 4.41 8.41
N ALA A 82 12.52 5.18 7.37
CA ALA A 82 13.89 5.38 6.94
C ALA A 82 14.73 6.16 7.97
N GLN A 83 14.12 7.10 8.67
CA GLN A 83 14.81 7.93 9.65
C GLN A 83 14.85 7.32 11.04
N SER A 84 14.11 6.25 11.27
CA SER A 84 14.09 5.55 12.55
C SER A 84 15.33 4.68 12.71
N ARG A 85 15.90 4.68 13.91
CA ARG A 85 17.02 3.79 14.29
C ARG A 85 16.54 2.44 14.82
N LYS A 86 15.22 2.28 14.97
CA LYS A 86 14.65 1.03 15.50
C LYS A 86 14.67 -0.06 14.43
N ASN A 87 15.06 -1.26 14.83
CA ASN A 87 15.07 -2.42 13.92
C ASN A 87 13.67 -2.75 13.39
N ILE A 88 12.63 -2.51 14.18
CA ILE A 88 11.25 -2.76 13.78
C ILE A 88 10.84 -1.92 12.57
N ALA A 89 11.47 -0.75 12.37
CA ALA A 89 11.18 0.11 11.23
C ALA A 89 11.50 -0.56 9.90
N ARG A 90 12.59 -1.31 9.83
CA ARG A 90 12.99 -2.03 8.60
C ARG A 90 11.98 -3.13 8.27
N VAL A 91 11.51 -3.83 9.29
CA VAL A 91 10.51 -4.88 9.14
C VAL A 91 9.20 -4.29 8.66
N TRP A 92 8.73 -3.21 9.31
CA TRP A 92 7.49 -2.55 8.93
C TRP A 92 7.54 -1.97 7.53
N ARG A 93 8.66 -1.38 7.15
CA ARG A 93 8.83 -0.85 5.78
C ARG A 93 8.58 -1.93 4.74
N ARG A 94 9.15 -3.12 4.95
CA ARG A 94 8.97 -4.25 4.03
C ARG A 94 7.53 -4.77 4.06
N VAL A 95 6.96 -4.97 5.23
CA VAL A 95 5.60 -5.47 5.40
C VAL A 95 4.59 -4.53 4.74
N VAL A 96 4.68 -3.23 5.01
CA VAL A 96 3.78 -2.23 4.43
C VAL A 96 3.89 -2.23 2.91
N HIS A 97 5.11 -2.22 2.39
CA HIS A 97 5.34 -2.22 0.96
C HIS A 97 4.72 -3.45 0.27
N GLU A 98 4.99 -4.63 0.79
CA GLU A 98 4.48 -5.89 0.23
C GLU A 98 2.95 -5.97 0.33
N GLU A 99 2.38 -5.58 1.47
CA GLU A 99 0.94 -5.61 1.68
C GLU A 99 0.19 -4.58 0.84
N LEU A 100 0.76 -3.40 0.63
CA LEU A 100 0.16 -2.41 -0.27
C LEU A 100 0.15 -2.91 -1.72
N ILE A 101 1.21 -3.58 -2.15
CA ILE A 101 1.24 -4.21 -3.47
C ILE A 101 0.13 -5.25 -3.59
N ALA A 102 -0.03 -6.10 -2.57
CA ALA A 102 -1.07 -7.12 -2.55
C ALA A 102 -2.47 -6.51 -2.59
N LEU A 103 -2.71 -5.45 -1.81
CA LEU A 103 -4.00 -4.75 -1.80
C LEU A 103 -4.31 -4.10 -3.15
N ARG A 104 -3.31 -3.49 -3.79
CA ARG A 104 -3.47 -2.88 -5.11
C ARG A 104 -3.75 -3.92 -6.18
N ARG A 105 -3.10 -5.07 -6.11
CA ARG A 105 -3.35 -6.19 -7.02
C ARG A 105 -4.76 -6.75 -6.85
N SER A 106 -5.22 -6.89 -5.62
CA SER A 106 -6.57 -7.36 -5.32
C SER A 106 -7.63 -6.42 -5.92
N LYS A 107 -7.43 -5.10 -5.76
CA LYS A 107 -8.28 -4.08 -6.38
C LYS A 107 -8.19 -4.16 -7.91
N GLY A 108 -6.97 -4.34 -8.44
CA GLY A 108 -6.75 -4.50 -9.87
C GLY A 108 -7.41 -5.75 -10.43
N GLN A 109 -7.42 -6.86 -9.69
CA GLN A 109 -8.11 -8.07 -10.09
C GLN A 109 -9.63 -7.87 -10.18
N ASN A 110 -10.20 -7.10 -9.26
CA ASN A 110 -11.62 -6.76 -9.32
C ASN A 110 -11.95 -5.89 -10.52
N ILE A 111 -11.03 -5.04 -10.95
CA ILE A 111 -11.15 -4.28 -12.18
C ILE A 111 -10.91 -5.19 -13.39
N THR A 112 -9.99 -6.13 -13.26
CA THR A 112 -9.62 -7.08 -14.31
C THR A 112 -10.76 -8.06 -14.60
N GLU A 113 -11.59 -8.41 -13.62
CA GLU A 113 -12.81 -9.17 -13.85
C GLU A 113 -13.76 -8.46 -14.83
N GLN A 114 -13.80 -7.13 -14.81
CA GLN A 114 -14.54 -6.35 -15.80
C GLN A 114 -13.86 -6.32 -17.17
N PHE A 115 -12.58 -6.60 -17.20
CA PHE A 115 -11.76 -6.65 -18.41
C PHE A 115 -11.31 -8.07 -18.78
N GLU A 116 -11.88 -9.11 -18.15
CA GLU A 116 -11.55 -10.51 -18.48
C GLU A 116 -11.76 -10.82 -19.94
N GLU A 117 -12.73 -10.20 -20.58
CA GLU A 117 -12.94 -10.33 -22.02
C GLU A 117 -11.78 -9.71 -22.82
N TRP A 118 -11.06 -8.76 -22.22
CA TRP A 118 -9.89 -8.14 -22.82
C TRP A 118 -8.63 -8.96 -22.59
N ASP A 119 -8.56 -9.71 -21.48
CA ASP A 119 -7.41 -10.56 -21.16
C ASP A 119 -7.25 -11.71 -22.14
N HIS A 120 -8.31 -12.11 -22.84
CA HIS A 120 -8.21 -13.06 -23.95
C HIS A 120 -7.47 -12.47 -25.15
N MET A 121 -7.31 -11.17 -25.19
CA MET A 121 -6.70 -10.44 -26.32
C MET A 121 -5.46 -9.64 -25.92
N ALA A 122 -5.23 -9.42 -24.63
CA ALA A 122 -4.09 -8.65 -24.13
C ALA A 122 -2.98 -9.58 -23.67
N ASP A 123 -1.74 -9.20 -23.97
CA ASP A 123 -0.57 -9.89 -23.47
C ASP A 123 -0.47 -9.67 -21.96
N SER A 124 -0.44 -10.73 -21.18
CA SER A 124 -0.18 -10.60 -19.76
C SER A 124 1.31 -10.79 -19.46
N ILE A 125 1.87 -9.84 -18.74
CA ILE A 125 3.28 -9.81 -18.36
C ILE A 125 3.40 -10.38 -16.95
N TYR A 126 4.32 -11.30 -16.75
CA TYR A 126 4.60 -11.88 -15.46
C TYR A 126 6.09 -12.17 -15.30
N PHE A 127 6.52 -12.33 -14.06
CA PHE A 127 7.89 -12.68 -13.73
C PHE A 127 8.00 -14.20 -13.50
N ASP A 128 8.91 -14.84 -14.21
CA ASP A 128 9.19 -16.27 -14.05
C ASP A 128 10.31 -16.44 -13.03
N GLU A 129 9.98 -16.98 -11.86
CA GLU A 129 10.95 -17.19 -10.77
C GLU A 129 12.04 -18.22 -11.13
N GLU A 130 11.71 -19.21 -11.96
CA GLU A 130 12.68 -20.25 -12.34
C GLU A 130 13.75 -19.71 -13.28
N THR A 131 13.38 -18.84 -14.22
CA THR A 131 14.31 -18.26 -15.19
C THR A 131 14.83 -16.88 -14.79
N GLY A 132 14.15 -16.21 -13.85
CA GLY A 132 14.47 -14.85 -13.44
C GLY A 132 14.15 -13.81 -14.52
N GLN A 133 13.24 -14.10 -15.44
CA GLN A 133 12.93 -13.25 -16.57
C GLN A 133 11.49 -12.76 -16.52
N LEU A 134 11.26 -11.59 -17.11
CA LEU A 134 9.91 -11.13 -17.41
C LEU A 134 9.42 -11.88 -18.64
N MET A 135 8.23 -12.44 -18.52
CA MET A 135 7.59 -13.23 -19.56
C MET A 135 6.28 -12.57 -19.99
N ARG A 136 5.83 -12.91 -21.15
CA ARG A 136 4.58 -12.44 -21.72
C ARG A 136 3.78 -13.62 -22.26
N SER A 137 2.50 -13.68 -21.89
CA SER A 137 1.57 -14.66 -22.48
C SER A 137 1.00 -14.09 -23.76
N VAL A 138 1.14 -14.81 -24.87
CA VAL A 138 0.67 -14.40 -26.17
C VAL A 138 -0.33 -15.43 -26.67
N THR A 139 -1.51 -14.99 -27.12
CA THR A 139 -2.49 -15.86 -27.77
C THR A 139 -2.13 -15.97 -29.23
N VAL A 140 -1.80 -17.19 -29.67
CA VAL A 140 -1.48 -17.47 -31.08
C VAL A 140 -2.72 -17.92 -31.85
N ALA A 141 -2.59 -17.97 -33.17
CA ALA A 141 -3.67 -18.43 -34.04
C ALA A 141 -4.12 -19.83 -33.64
N GLY A 142 -5.43 -20.00 -33.39
CA GLY A 142 -6.00 -21.27 -32.92
C GLY A 142 -6.39 -21.26 -31.44
N GLY A 143 -6.16 -20.16 -30.70
CA GLY A 143 -6.55 -19.99 -29.31
C GLY A 143 -5.58 -20.54 -28.29
N ASP A 144 -4.45 -21.07 -28.71
CA ASP A 144 -3.39 -21.51 -27.80
C ASP A 144 -2.63 -20.31 -27.25
N VAL A 145 -2.13 -20.44 -26.00
CA VAL A 145 -1.35 -19.40 -25.33
C VAL A 145 0.10 -19.83 -25.25
N GLU A 146 0.99 -19.02 -25.78
CA GLU A 146 2.43 -19.22 -25.70
C GLU A 146 3.06 -18.27 -24.69
N GLN A 147 4.11 -18.75 -24.01
CA GLN A 147 4.88 -17.95 -23.07
C GLN A 147 6.19 -17.54 -23.77
N VAL A 148 6.42 -16.24 -23.87
CA VAL A 148 7.61 -15.69 -24.53
C VAL A 148 8.31 -14.70 -23.63
N PRO A 149 9.66 -14.54 -23.75
CA PRO A 149 10.38 -13.51 -22.99
C PRO A 149 9.85 -12.12 -23.34
N TYR A 150 9.69 -11.27 -22.31
CA TYR A 150 9.31 -9.89 -22.50
C TYR A 150 10.55 -9.01 -22.61
N ASN A 151 10.72 -8.34 -23.74
CA ASN A 151 11.75 -7.34 -23.97
C ASN A 151 11.06 -5.99 -24.21
N PRO A 152 11.14 -5.05 -23.23
CA PRO A 152 10.57 -3.73 -23.43
C PRO A 152 11.28 -2.91 -24.50
#